data_142ee5531d865a816f2c5539020dc0ba
#
_entry.id   142ee5531d865a816f2c5539020dc0ba
#
_cell.length_a   1.000
_cell.length_b   1.000
_cell.length_c   1.000
_cell.angle_alpha   90.00
_cell.angle_beta   90.00
_cell.angle_gamma   90.00
#
_symmetry.space_group_name_H-M   'P 1'
#
loop_
_entity.id
_entity.type
_entity.pdbx_description
1 polymer ?
#
loop_
_entity_poly.entity_id
_entity_poly.type
_entity_poly.pdbx_seq_one_letter_code
_entity_poly.pdbx_strand_id
1 'polypeptide(L)'
;MYYEGEIDMIINEHLNHSAKYRVSTLATIITCLTAFSASLMANQAVDRFGFFETSFKATGRYVNPYKDLQASAVIRRPDGTRRTLGLFWDGADVWKLRISPDLLGEWRFNVRSADEGLNGQTGQFTCVPSRRKGSIQPMPGYAHHFAYQDGTPFLFWGDTAWALYQDEVSEKLNREAVYHYIDERAGQGINVMHSMLLQEAGWGNRGGDPFDSMARETLNPAYWQEIDVRLRYLNDKGIIGGLVPAWGDKRKTEPFAWRLFPGLEARKRYARYIASRYGAYDVYFIVSGEWHAEIRTRPNVTEQAIRAEFIEIGNALHESDAHNRMVGIHPMTQQGSVREFNRAKWMSFGDYQQNYRSLHARILESRPYPGPIVNSEYGYFLRDSDFDGEVDKNNSFSAEAMRHATWDIVMAGGYTVTGYGTTYMGGNRDKGPFNVDDPRNDIWERQYRVAQSFLSGLDWWKLQPHDDWISYATPRSSDRNVRLASRTLLGPPKTTYWLLAEPGKHYVAYLRGLKGKVTIDFGPGAAGVDKVRLLNPRTGETRSINQGTIVRDRFEWSAPDTEDWVLHLSN
;
A
#
# COMPACT_ATOMS: atom_id res chain seq x y z
N MET A 1 -8.93 -46.37 -48.86
CA MET A 1 -7.73 -46.47 -49.70
C MET A 1 -6.58 -46.22 -48.78
N TYR A 2 -6.03 -47.27 -48.19
CA TYR A 2 -4.74 -47.93 -48.45
C TYR A 2 -3.57 -46.95 -48.28
N TYR A 3 -2.59 -47.12 -47.40
CA TYR A 3 -1.70 -48.27 -47.24
C TYR A 3 -1.15 -48.33 -45.79
N GLU A 4 -1.18 -49.54 -45.25
CA GLU A 4 -0.35 -50.12 -44.20
C GLU A 4 1.06 -50.45 -44.73
N GLY A 5 2.01 -50.67 -43.81
CA GLY A 5 3.31 -51.33 -44.08
C GLY A 5 4.20 -51.15 -42.83
N GLU A 6 4.13 -51.99 -41.85
CA GLU A 6 4.97 -53.14 -41.47
C GLU A 6 6.44 -53.06 -41.88
N ILE A 7 7.33 -53.21 -40.88
CA ILE A 7 8.39 -54.21 -40.87
C ILE A 7 8.87 -54.48 -39.45
N ASP A 8 8.64 -55.74 -39.08
CA ASP A 8 9.14 -56.44 -37.91
C ASP A 8 10.60 -56.88 -38.07
N MET A 9 11.20 -57.24 -36.92
CA MET A 9 12.21 -58.30 -36.69
C MET A 9 13.69 -58.00 -36.95
N ILE A 10 14.48 -58.06 -35.89
CA ILE A 10 15.53 -59.09 -35.72
C ILE A 10 15.72 -59.41 -34.23
N ILE A 11 15.50 -60.67 -33.96
CA ILE A 11 15.65 -61.37 -32.68
C ILE A 11 17.00 -62.09 -32.66
N ASN A 12 17.55 -62.25 -31.43
CA ASN A 12 18.44 -63.32 -30.91
C ASN A 12 19.94 -63.30 -31.25
N GLU A 13 20.69 -63.45 -30.26
CA GLU A 13 21.34 -64.54 -29.60
C GLU A 13 22.62 -64.11 -28.88
N HIS A 14 22.75 -64.35 -27.59
CA HIS A 14 23.75 -65.24 -27.03
C HIS A 14 23.58 -65.40 -25.53
N LEU A 15 23.16 -66.60 -25.21
CA LEU A 15 23.13 -67.16 -23.86
C LEU A 15 24.51 -67.70 -23.47
N ASN A 16 24.74 -67.71 -22.14
CA ASN A 16 25.61 -68.58 -21.35
C ASN A 16 27.08 -68.20 -21.09
N HIS A 17 27.39 -67.86 -19.83
CA HIS A 17 28.08 -68.81 -18.92
C HIS A 17 28.23 -68.27 -17.50
N SER A 18 27.77 -69.10 -16.61
CA SER A 18 28.28 -69.58 -15.31
C SER A 18 28.11 -68.71 -14.06
N ALA A 19 27.34 -69.34 -13.21
CA ALA A 19 27.06 -69.15 -11.81
C ALA A 19 28.28 -69.13 -10.86
N LYS A 20 27.97 -68.64 -9.65
CA LYS A 20 28.68 -68.79 -8.37
C LYS A 20 29.64 -67.65 -8.02
N TYR A 21 29.14 -66.73 -7.20
CA TYR A 21 29.77 -66.40 -5.90
C TYR A 21 28.78 -65.60 -5.04
N ARG A 22 28.35 -66.26 -3.98
CA ARG A 22 28.08 -65.87 -2.59
C ARG A 22 27.28 -64.58 -2.31
N VAL A 23 26.09 -64.79 -1.85
CA VAL A 23 25.33 -64.13 -0.79
C VAL A 23 26.26 -63.76 0.38
N SER A 24 26.60 -62.47 0.52
CA SER A 24 26.91 -61.80 1.80
C SER A 24 27.38 -60.37 1.53
N THR A 25 26.55 -59.45 1.15
CA THR A 25 26.78 -57.97 1.24
C THR A 25 25.51 -57.21 0.88
N LEU A 26 24.34 -57.61 1.41
CA LEU A 26 23.07 -56.90 1.18
C LEU A 26 22.39 -56.39 2.45
N ALA A 27 23.16 -56.30 3.56
CA ALA A 27 22.62 -55.80 4.84
C ALA A 27 23.21 -54.46 5.32
N THR A 28 24.19 -53.86 4.56
CA THR A 28 24.89 -52.63 5.03
C THR A 28 24.63 -51.41 4.15
N ILE A 29 23.80 -51.50 3.11
CA ILE A 29 23.51 -50.37 2.20
C ILE A 29 22.10 -49.74 2.46
N ILE A 30 21.22 -50.39 3.22
CA ILE A 30 19.88 -49.87 3.50
C ILE A 30 19.85 -48.92 4.71
N THR A 31 20.88 -48.89 5.54
CA THR A 31 20.93 -48.01 6.73
C THR A 31 21.60 -46.64 6.45
N CYS A 32 22.15 -46.40 5.28
CA CYS A 32 22.76 -45.11 4.91
C CYS A 32 21.87 -44.22 4.02
N LEU A 33 20.69 -44.65 3.60
CA LEU A 33 19.81 -43.88 2.71
C LEU A 33 18.70 -43.10 3.42
N THR A 34 18.56 -43.26 4.74
CA THR A 34 17.61 -42.48 5.56
C THR A 34 18.26 -41.31 6.33
N ALA A 35 19.55 -41.14 6.26
CA ALA A 35 20.28 -40.04 6.93
C ALA A 35 20.74 -38.91 5.99
N PHE A 36 20.34 -38.92 4.72
CA PHE A 36 20.86 -37.95 3.74
C PHE A 36 19.78 -36.97 3.19
N SER A 37 18.63 -36.89 3.83
CA SER A 37 17.62 -35.87 3.48
C SER A 37 17.68 -34.60 4.33
N ALA A 38 18.63 -34.48 5.25
CA ALA A 38 18.73 -33.33 6.16
C ALA A 38 19.92 -32.39 5.89
N SER A 39 20.60 -32.51 4.76
CA SER A 39 21.80 -31.67 4.58
C SER A 39 22.08 -31.39 3.11
N LEU A 40 21.35 -30.45 2.55
CA LEU A 40 21.80 -29.57 1.46
C LEU A 40 20.77 -28.47 1.23
N MET A 41 20.32 -27.79 2.29
CA MET A 41 19.98 -26.38 2.15
C MET A 41 21.34 -25.67 2.10
N ALA A 42 21.94 -25.64 0.90
CA ALA A 42 23.10 -24.83 0.64
C ALA A 42 22.83 -23.43 1.17
N ASN A 43 23.83 -22.82 1.76
CA ASN A 43 23.78 -21.48 2.35
C ASN A 43 23.29 -20.48 1.28
N GLN A 44 21.95 -20.42 1.09
CA GLN A 44 21.32 -19.57 0.08
C GLN A 44 21.61 -18.13 0.45
N ALA A 45 22.20 -17.37 -0.47
CA ALA A 45 22.34 -15.94 -0.32
C ALA A 45 21.01 -15.26 -0.66
N VAL A 46 20.54 -14.37 0.23
CA VAL A 46 19.33 -13.58 0.06
C VAL A 46 19.69 -12.12 0.25
N ASP A 47 19.28 -11.27 -0.66
CA ASP A 47 19.49 -9.84 -0.58
C ASP A 47 18.86 -9.25 0.68
N ARG A 48 19.52 -8.31 1.34
CA ARG A 48 18.88 -7.50 2.38
C ARG A 48 17.65 -6.81 1.81
N PHE A 49 16.52 -6.91 2.51
CA PHE A 49 15.18 -6.52 2.03
C PHE A 49 14.72 -7.27 0.77
N GLY A 50 15.36 -8.39 0.45
CA GLY A 50 14.94 -9.28 -0.60
C GLY A 50 13.85 -10.24 -0.12
N PHE A 51 13.66 -11.31 -0.86
CA PHE A 51 12.56 -12.26 -0.66
C PHE A 51 13.09 -13.68 -0.55
N PHE A 52 12.96 -14.29 0.63
CA PHE A 52 13.21 -15.71 0.86
C PHE A 52 11.88 -16.45 0.95
N GLU A 53 11.73 -17.55 0.23
CA GLU A 53 10.58 -18.46 0.33
C GLU A 53 11.06 -19.89 0.43
N THR A 54 10.44 -20.66 1.30
CA THR A 54 10.62 -22.13 1.39
C THR A 54 9.30 -22.81 1.66
N SER A 55 9.20 -24.09 1.24
CA SER A 55 7.96 -24.87 1.32
C SER A 55 8.18 -26.13 2.15
N PHE A 56 7.13 -26.55 2.84
CA PHE A 56 7.06 -27.75 3.66
C PHE A 56 5.81 -28.55 3.29
N LYS A 57 5.82 -29.86 3.58
CA LYS A 57 4.68 -30.73 3.33
C LYS A 57 4.10 -31.23 4.65
N ALA A 58 2.81 -31.00 4.84
CA ALA A 58 2.05 -31.64 5.91
C ALA A 58 1.86 -33.12 5.60
N THR A 59 1.88 -33.97 6.63
CA THR A 59 1.67 -35.42 6.53
C THR A 59 0.30 -35.87 7.01
N GLY A 60 -0.35 -35.04 7.84
CA GLY A 60 -1.71 -35.28 8.30
C GLY A 60 -2.75 -35.03 7.20
N ARG A 61 -3.94 -35.60 7.40
CA ARG A 61 -5.09 -35.35 6.52
C ARG A 61 -6.04 -34.39 7.21
N TYR A 62 -6.28 -33.24 6.59
CA TYR A 62 -7.14 -32.17 7.09
C TYR A 62 -8.28 -31.95 6.11
N VAL A 63 -9.50 -31.81 6.63
CA VAL A 63 -10.68 -31.48 5.79
C VAL A 63 -10.55 -30.05 5.27
N ASN A 64 -10.04 -29.15 6.10
CA ASN A 64 -9.78 -27.77 5.75
C ASN A 64 -8.43 -27.33 6.35
N PRO A 65 -7.31 -27.55 5.63
CA PRO A 65 -5.98 -27.23 6.15
C PRO A 65 -5.82 -25.78 6.62
N TYR A 66 -6.42 -24.83 5.91
CA TYR A 66 -6.41 -23.41 6.27
C TYR A 66 -7.02 -23.14 7.66
N LYS A 67 -8.05 -23.89 8.04
CA LYS A 67 -8.79 -23.74 9.29
C LYS A 67 -8.28 -24.66 10.41
N ASP A 68 -8.00 -25.91 10.05
CA ASP A 68 -7.80 -27.00 11.00
C ASP A 68 -6.35 -27.12 11.49
N LEU A 69 -5.38 -26.53 10.74
CA LEU A 69 -3.98 -26.61 11.07
C LEU A 69 -3.36 -25.22 11.22
N GLN A 70 -2.49 -25.08 12.21
CA GLN A 70 -1.65 -23.90 12.39
C GLN A 70 -0.18 -24.30 12.38
N ALA A 71 0.62 -23.51 11.70
CA ALA A 71 2.07 -23.65 11.69
C ALA A 71 2.75 -22.28 11.80
N SER A 72 3.84 -22.23 12.53
CA SER A 72 4.66 -21.04 12.68
C SER A 72 6.13 -21.40 12.69
N ALA A 73 7.00 -20.45 12.38
CA ALA A 73 8.43 -20.60 12.48
C ALA A 73 9.00 -19.61 13.50
N VAL A 74 9.84 -20.11 14.40
CA VAL A 74 10.69 -19.27 15.24
C VAL A 74 11.92 -18.90 14.42
N ILE A 75 12.03 -17.63 14.07
CA ILE A 75 13.13 -17.07 13.30
C ILE A 75 14.17 -16.56 14.27
N ARG A 76 15.41 -17.02 14.15
CA ARG A 76 16.59 -16.47 14.84
C ARG A 76 17.35 -15.58 13.88
N ARG A 77 17.48 -14.31 14.23
CA ARG A 77 18.16 -13.28 13.46
C ARG A 77 19.65 -13.23 13.78
N PRO A 78 20.49 -12.60 12.93
CA PRO A 78 21.94 -12.47 13.14
C PRO A 78 22.33 -11.80 14.46
N ASP A 79 21.51 -10.86 14.96
CA ASP A 79 21.69 -10.17 16.25
C ASP A 79 21.29 -11.03 17.47
N GLY A 80 20.89 -12.29 17.25
CA GLY A 80 20.44 -13.20 18.29
C GLY A 80 18.97 -13.03 18.71
N THR A 81 18.29 -11.99 18.26
CA THR A 81 16.87 -11.80 18.54
C THR A 81 16.00 -12.86 17.87
N ARG A 82 14.82 -13.08 18.41
CA ARG A 82 13.86 -14.06 17.87
C ARG A 82 12.55 -13.39 17.52
N ARG A 83 11.96 -13.83 16.42
CA ARG A 83 10.61 -13.47 16.00
C ARG A 83 9.83 -14.73 15.64
N THR A 84 8.52 -14.70 15.77
CA THR A 84 7.65 -15.77 15.30
C THR A 84 6.90 -15.30 14.06
N LEU A 85 6.92 -16.12 13.01
CA LEU A 85 6.27 -15.85 11.74
C LEU A 85 5.34 -16.99 11.40
N GLY A 86 4.11 -16.70 10.99
CA GLY A 86 3.17 -17.72 10.54
C GLY A 86 3.61 -18.35 9.22
N LEU A 87 3.42 -19.66 9.10
CA LEU A 87 3.35 -20.30 7.80
C LEU A 87 1.92 -20.15 7.27
N PHE A 88 1.79 -20.16 5.97
CA PHE A 88 0.48 -20.17 5.32
C PHE A 88 0.31 -21.39 4.42
N TRP A 89 -0.92 -21.90 4.37
CA TRP A 89 -1.30 -22.97 3.46
C TRP A 89 -1.39 -22.47 2.02
N ASP A 90 -0.74 -23.17 1.09
CA ASP A 90 -0.65 -22.79 -0.33
C ASP A 90 -1.28 -23.84 -1.27
N GLY A 91 -2.08 -24.75 -0.74
CA GLY A 91 -2.80 -25.79 -1.48
C GLY A 91 -2.27 -27.20 -1.24
N ALA A 92 -3.11 -28.20 -1.47
CA ALA A 92 -2.80 -29.59 -1.22
C ALA A 92 -2.18 -29.81 0.18
N ASP A 93 -1.00 -30.43 0.26
CA ASP A 93 -0.20 -30.63 1.47
C ASP A 93 0.86 -29.55 1.70
N VAL A 94 0.89 -28.46 0.88
CA VAL A 94 1.97 -27.47 0.85
C VAL A 94 1.71 -26.32 1.81
N TRP A 95 2.70 -26.06 2.66
CA TRP A 95 2.80 -24.89 3.53
C TRP A 95 4.05 -24.09 3.21
N LYS A 96 3.95 -22.76 3.23
CA LYS A 96 5.07 -21.88 2.88
C LYS A 96 5.45 -20.93 4.01
N LEU A 97 6.74 -20.62 4.07
CA LEU A 97 7.34 -19.59 4.91
C LEU A 97 7.99 -18.55 4.00
N ARG A 98 7.70 -17.27 4.22
CA ARG A 98 8.30 -16.14 3.52
C ARG A 98 8.98 -15.20 4.49
N ILE A 99 10.21 -14.78 4.18
CA ILE A 99 10.99 -13.87 5.01
C ILE A 99 11.61 -12.79 4.12
N SER A 100 11.49 -11.52 4.54
CA SER A 100 12.28 -10.40 4.00
C SER A 100 13.32 -10.02 5.06
N PRO A 101 14.61 -10.38 4.88
CA PRO A 101 15.62 -10.16 5.90
C PRO A 101 16.07 -8.70 5.92
N ASP A 102 16.13 -8.11 7.12
CA ASP A 102 16.49 -6.71 7.36
C ASP A 102 17.90 -6.52 7.95
N LEU A 103 18.57 -7.62 8.38
CA LEU A 103 19.91 -7.62 8.95
C LEU A 103 20.85 -8.55 8.18
N LEU A 104 22.07 -8.08 7.93
CA LEU A 104 23.11 -8.89 7.28
C LEU A 104 23.58 -10.02 8.18
N GLY A 105 23.87 -11.17 7.59
CA GLY A 105 24.40 -12.35 8.28
C GLY A 105 23.46 -13.54 8.24
N GLU A 106 23.68 -14.51 9.10
CA GLU A 106 22.99 -15.79 9.10
C GLU A 106 21.62 -15.70 9.79
N TRP A 107 20.60 -16.15 9.08
CA TRP A 107 19.23 -16.33 9.54
C TRP A 107 18.92 -17.81 9.66
N ARG A 108 18.30 -18.22 10.76
CA ARG A 108 17.86 -19.59 10.99
C ARG A 108 16.40 -19.62 11.38
N PHE A 109 15.71 -20.71 11.05
CA PHE A 109 14.33 -20.91 11.47
C PHE A 109 14.09 -22.35 11.93
N ASN A 110 13.09 -22.50 12.79
CA ASN A 110 12.55 -23.78 13.24
C ASN A 110 11.02 -23.72 13.23
N VAL A 111 10.39 -24.65 12.52
CA VAL A 111 8.95 -24.73 12.38
C VAL A 111 8.31 -25.46 13.57
N ARG A 112 7.17 -24.96 14.02
CA ARG A 112 6.32 -25.53 15.07
C ARG A 112 4.92 -25.75 14.55
N SER A 113 4.40 -26.94 14.68
CA SER A 113 3.05 -27.33 14.26
C SER A 113 2.59 -28.56 15.04
N ALA A 114 1.28 -28.83 15.01
CA ALA A 114 0.74 -30.11 15.45
C ALA A 114 0.93 -31.22 14.39
N ASP A 115 1.24 -30.87 13.14
CA ASP A 115 1.51 -31.82 12.06
C ASP A 115 2.97 -32.28 12.09
N GLU A 116 3.18 -33.60 12.08
CA GLU A 116 4.51 -34.20 12.18
C GLU A 116 5.41 -33.87 10.98
N GLY A 117 4.85 -33.70 9.77
CA GLY A 117 5.60 -33.33 8.57
C GLY A 117 6.11 -31.89 8.60
N LEU A 118 5.43 -31.01 9.34
CA LEU A 118 5.81 -29.62 9.50
C LEU A 118 6.64 -29.37 10.75
N ASN A 119 6.33 -30.06 11.85
CA ASN A 119 6.97 -29.79 13.13
C ASN A 119 8.46 -30.17 13.14
N GLY A 120 9.29 -29.30 13.70
CA GLY A 120 10.71 -29.55 13.81
C GLY A 120 11.52 -29.29 12.51
N GLN A 121 10.86 -28.94 11.41
CA GLN A 121 11.55 -28.56 10.18
C GLN A 121 12.41 -27.32 10.44
N THR A 122 13.66 -27.33 9.95
CA THR A 122 14.63 -26.25 10.16
C THR A 122 15.25 -25.82 8.85
N GLY A 123 15.78 -24.62 8.81
CA GLY A 123 16.57 -24.14 7.70
C GLY A 123 17.35 -22.88 8.05
N GLN A 124 18.19 -22.48 7.12
CA GLN A 124 19.02 -21.29 7.25
C GLN A 124 19.31 -20.66 5.89
N PHE A 125 19.62 -19.38 5.89
CA PHE A 125 20.13 -18.64 4.74
C PHE A 125 21.04 -17.51 5.22
N THR A 126 21.84 -16.93 4.32
CA THR A 126 22.69 -15.77 4.62
C THR A 126 22.13 -14.53 3.93
N CYS A 127 21.79 -13.50 4.72
CA CYS A 127 21.43 -12.19 4.18
C CYS A 127 22.71 -11.44 3.77
N VAL A 128 22.74 -10.99 2.52
CA VAL A 128 23.86 -10.26 1.90
C VAL A 128 23.49 -8.81 1.58
N PRO A 129 24.47 -7.90 1.45
CA PRO A 129 24.20 -6.52 1.07
C PRO A 129 23.47 -6.41 -0.27
N SER A 130 22.53 -5.45 -0.37
CA SER A 130 21.83 -5.15 -1.60
C SER A 130 21.58 -3.64 -1.73
N ARG A 131 21.06 -3.21 -2.89
CA ARG A 131 20.60 -1.83 -3.13
C ARG A 131 19.11 -1.63 -2.81
N ARG A 132 18.43 -2.67 -2.36
CA ARG A 132 17.02 -2.57 -1.96
C ARG A 132 16.88 -1.72 -0.71
N LYS A 133 15.86 -0.89 -0.66
CA LYS A 133 15.59 0.02 0.47
C LYS A 133 14.63 -0.58 1.49
N GLY A 134 13.96 -1.68 1.13
CA GLY A 134 12.90 -2.29 1.91
C GLY A 134 11.56 -1.57 1.78
N SER A 135 10.57 -2.03 2.53
CA SER A 135 9.27 -1.38 2.61
C SER A 135 9.34 -0.08 3.41
N ILE A 136 8.21 0.56 3.64
CA ILE A 136 8.15 1.86 4.30
C ILE A 136 7.85 1.74 5.78
N GLN A 137 8.25 2.76 6.53
CA GLN A 137 8.05 2.93 7.97
C GLN A 137 7.89 4.42 8.31
N PRO A 138 7.36 4.79 9.51
CA PRO A 138 7.50 6.14 10.01
C PRO A 138 8.96 6.54 10.08
N MET A 139 9.30 7.76 9.66
CA MET A 139 10.70 8.21 9.55
C MET A 139 11.31 8.48 10.93
N PRO A 140 12.42 7.82 11.30
CA PRO A 140 13.11 8.11 12.55
C PRO A 140 13.54 9.58 12.63
N GLY A 141 13.22 10.23 13.75
CA GLY A 141 13.52 11.67 13.98
C GLY A 141 12.56 12.65 13.29
N TYR A 142 11.68 12.18 12.42
CA TYR A 142 10.68 13.00 11.71
C TYR A 142 9.33 12.29 11.69
N ALA A 143 8.69 12.19 12.84
CA ALA A 143 7.54 11.32 13.09
C ALA A 143 6.36 11.49 12.09
N HIS A 144 6.19 12.67 11.50
CA HIS A 144 5.12 12.93 10.54
C HIS A 144 5.45 12.55 9.10
N HIS A 145 6.58 11.89 8.88
CA HIS A 145 7.06 11.55 7.55
C HIS A 145 7.35 10.06 7.42
N PHE A 146 7.50 9.59 6.18
CA PHE A 146 7.83 8.22 5.84
C PHE A 146 9.29 8.10 5.43
N ALA A 147 9.88 6.96 5.72
CA ALA A 147 11.16 6.52 5.18
C ALA A 147 11.05 5.07 4.71
N TYR A 148 11.95 4.67 3.82
CA TYR A 148 12.22 3.26 3.60
C TYR A 148 12.87 2.63 4.85
N GLN A 149 12.88 1.31 4.93
CA GLN A 149 13.51 0.59 6.05
C GLN A 149 15.03 0.82 6.16
N ASP A 150 15.70 1.23 5.09
CA ASP A 150 17.12 1.65 5.11
C ASP A 150 17.35 3.06 5.66
N GLY A 151 16.28 3.79 5.97
CA GLY A 151 16.30 5.17 6.47
C GLY A 151 16.22 6.26 5.38
N THR A 152 16.23 5.89 4.10
CA THR A 152 16.06 6.85 3.00
C THR A 152 14.67 7.49 3.06
N PRO A 153 14.53 8.84 3.02
CA PRO A 153 13.22 9.49 3.02
C PRO A 153 12.32 8.99 1.87
N PHE A 154 11.04 8.79 2.18
CA PHE A 154 10.03 8.33 1.23
C PHE A 154 8.92 9.36 1.06
N LEU A 155 8.87 10.02 -0.08
CA LEU A 155 7.75 10.89 -0.43
C LEU A 155 6.57 10.02 -0.88
N PHE A 156 5.68 9.75 0.06
CA PHE A 156 4.51 8.91 -0.17
C PHE A 156 3.56 9.57 -1.17
N TRP A 157 3.39 8.96 -2.35
CA TRP A 157 2.60 9.49 -3.45
C TRP A 157 1.80 8.38 -4.11
N GLY A 158 0.51 8.31 -3.80
CA GLY A 158 -0.28 7.12 -4.08
C GLY A 158 -1.40 7.29 -5.08
N ASP A 159 -1.82 6.14 -5.60
CA ASP A 159 -3.04 5.96 -6.39
C ASP A 159 -3.86 4.81 -5.81
N THR A 160 -5.14 4.74 -6.14
CA THR A 160 -6.04 3.64 -5.80
C THR A 160 -6.38 2.81 -7.03
N ALA A 161 -6.24 1.51 -6.90
CA ALA A 161 -6.64 0.53 -7.90
C ALA A 161 -7.33 -0.62 -7.16
N TRP A 162 -8.58 -0.40 -6.81
CA TRP A 162 -9.31 -1.25 -5.87
C TRP A 162 -9.43 -2.70 -6.32
N ALA A 163 -9.53 -2.96 -7.63
CA ALA A 163 -9.64 -4.29 -8.22
C ALA A 163 -8.34 -4.80 -8.87
N LEU A 164 -7.17 -4.31 -8.45
CA LEU A 164 -5.86 -4.66 -9.03
C LEU A 164 -5.61 -6.17 -9.09
N TYR A 165 -6.19 -6.93 -8.17
CA TYR A 165 -5.96 -8.37 -8.02
C TYR A 165 -7.08 -9.24 -8.59
N GLN A 166 -8.12 -8.64 -9.19
CA GLN A 166 -9.26 -9.33 -9.76
C GLN A 166 -9.29 -9.26 -11.29
N ASP A 167 -10.05 -10.15 -11.91
CA ASP A 167 -10.37 -10.14 -13.32
C ASP A 167 -11.87 -9.84 -13.49
N GLU A 168 -12.22 -9.06 -14.51
CA GLU A 168 -13.60 -8.80 -14.89
C GLU A 168 -13.69 -8.55 -16.40
N VAL A 169 -14.39 -9.42 -17.10
CA VAL A 169 -14.43 -9.42 -18.57
C VAL A 169 -15.11 -8.17 -19.13
N SER A 170 -16.20 -7.71 -18.49
CA SER A 170 -16.94 -6.51 -18.91
C SER A 170 -16.11 -5.24 -18.76
N GLU A 171 -15.13 -5.24 -17.86
CA GLU A 171 -14.22 -4.13 -17.61
C GLU A 171 -12.89 -4.28 -18.36
N LYS A 172 -12.71 -5.36 -19.12
CA LYS A 172 -11.42 -5.75 -19.72
C LYS A 172 -10.30 -5.81 -18.68
N LEU A 173 -10.65 -6.09 -17.43
CA LEU A 173 -9.73 -6.22 -16.32
C LEU A 173 -9.16 -7.64 -16.29
N ASN A 174 -7.87 -7.76 -16.44
CA ASN A 174 -7.12 -9.00 -16.38
C ASN A 174 -5.66 -8.70 -16.02
N ARG A 175 -4.82 -9.74 -15.90
CA ARG A 175 -3.41 -9.56 -15.53
C ARG A 175 -2.64 -8.63 -16.48
N GLU A 176 -2.88 -8.72 -17.77
CA GLU A 176 -2.19 -7.94 -18.79
C GLU A 176 -2.55 -6.44 -18.69
N ALA A 177 -3.84 -6.14 -18.51
CA ALA A 177 -4.31 -4.78 -18.28
C ALA A 177 -3.76 -4.20 -16.97
N VAL A 178 -3.70 -5.02 -15.92
CA VAL A 178 -3.11 -4.63 -14.63
C VAL A 178 -1.62 -4.33 -14.75
N TYR A 179 -0.87 -5.13 -15.51
CA TYR A 179 0.56 -4.87 -15.74
C TYR A 179 0.78 -3.57 -16.50
N HIS A 180 0.00 -3.32 -17.54
CA HIS A 180 0.05 -2.06 -18.27
C HIS A 180 -0.27 -0.87 -17.36
N TYR A 181 -1.34 -0.96 -16.55
CA TYR A 181 -1.69 0.04 -15.56
C TYR A 181 -0.54 0.33 -14.57
N ILE A 182 0.08 -0.70 -14.03
CA ILE A 182 1.22 -0.58 -13.11
C ILE A 182 2.39 0.13 -13.79
N ASP A 183 2.70 -0.20 -15.05
CA ASP A 183 3.79 0.40 -15.82
C ASP A 183 3.57 1.90 -16.03
N GLU A 184 2.36 2.29 -16.43
CA GLU A 184 1.99 3.68 -16.61
C GLU A 184 2.07 4.47 -15.29
N ARG A 185 1.54 3.92 -14.19
CA ARG A 185 1.59 4.58 -12.87
C ARG A 185 3.01 4.71 -12.34
N ALA A 186 3.86 3.71 -12.52
CA ALA A 186 5.28 3.78 -12.17
C ALA A 186 5.98 4.87 -13.00
N GLY A 187 5.71 4.95 -14.29
CA GLY A 187 6.22 6.01 -15.20
C GLY A 187 5.80 7.43 -14.81
N GLN A 188 4.63 7.57 -14.19
CA GLN A 188 4.09 8.82 -13.68
C GLN A 188 4.60 9.18 -12.28
N GLY A 189 5.42 8.32 -11.65
CA GLY A 189 6.01 8.55 -10.34
C GLY A 189 5.14 8.12 -9.17
N ILE A 190 4.04 7.41 -9.39
CA ILE A 190 3.27 6.77 -8.33
C ILE A 190 4.14 5.72 -7.67
N ASN A 191 4.25 5.75 -6.34
CA ASN A 191 5.08 4.84 -5.56
C ASN A 191 4.32 4.07 -4.48
N VAL A 192 3.02 4.28 -4.39
CA VAL A 192 2.09 3.55 -3.52
C VAL A 192 0.82 3.21 -4.28
N MET A 193 0.29 1.99 -4.10
CA MET A 193 -0.96 1.55 -4.69
C MET A 193 -1.87 0.93 -3.64
N HIS A 194 -3.04 1.53 -3.39
CA HIS A 194 -4.07 0.96 -2.53
C HIS A 194 -4.93 -0.02 -3.32
N SER A 195 -5.09 -1.24 -2.81
CA SER A 195 -5.87 -2.28 -3.49
C SER A 195 -6.55 -3.23 -2.52
N MET A 196 -7.74 -3.70 -2.88
CA MET A 196 -8.49 -4.69 -2.10
C MET A 196 -8.04 -6.10 -2.44
N LEU A 197 -7.88 -6.93 -1.41
CA LEU A 197 -7.64 -8.37 -1.59
C LEU A 197 -8.95 -9.13 -1.83
N LEU A 198 -10.06 -8.66 -1.26
CA LEU A 198 -11.42 -9.13 -1.53
C LEU A 198 -12.23 -7.97 -2.12
N GLN A 199 -12.63 -8.09 -3.38
CA GLN A 199 -13.35 -7.06 -4.10
C GLN A 199 -14.81 -6.94 -3.66
N GLU A 200 -15.32 -5.72 -3.58
CA GLU A 200 -16.73 -5.42 -3.25
C GLU A 200 -17.73 -6.06 -4.23
N ALA A 201 -17.40 -6.11 -5.51
CA ALA A 201 -18.26 -6.71 -6.53
C ALA A 201 -18.27 -8.24 -6.51
N GLY A 202 -17.41 -8.87 -5.70
CA GLY A 202 -17.29 -10.32 -5.62
C GLY A 202 -16.54 -10.94 -6.80
N TRP A 203 -15.73 -10.14 -7.51
CA TRP A 203 -14.95 -10.65 -8.64
C TRP A 203 -13.82 -11.57 -8.18
N GLY A 204 -13.63 -12.67 -8.92
CA GLY A 204 -12.49 -13.57 -8.79
C GLY A 204 -11.28 -13.07 -9.59
N ASN A 205 -10.34 -13.97 -9.82
CA ASN A 205 -9.22 -13.74 -10.73
C ASN A 205 -8.91 -15.03 -11.52
N ARG A 206 -7.81 -15.07 -12.24
CA ARG A 206 -7.36 -16.24 -13.00
C ARG A 206 -7.34 -17.55 -12.20
N GLY A 207 -7.18 -17.48 -10.87
CA GLY A 207 -7.24 -18.61 -9.96
C GLY A 207 -8.65 -18.97 -9.49
N GLY A 208 -9.69 -18.26 -9.92
CA GLY A 208 -11.08 -18.43 -9.49
C GLY A 208 -11.46 -17.46 -8.37
N ASP A 209 -12.47 -17.84 -7.56
CA ASP A 209 -12.92 -17.05 -6.42
C ASP A 209 -11.96 -17.20 -5.22
N PRO A 210 -11.91 -16.21 -4.31
CA PRO A 210 -10.99 -16.24 -3.16
C PRO A 210 -11.28 -17.37 -2.17
N PHE A 211 -12.54 -17.80 -2.08
CA PHE A 211 -13.00 -18.89 -1.26
C PHE A 211 -14.06 -19.69 -2.02
N ASP A 212 -14.00 -21.01 -1.95
CA ASP A 212 -15.10 -21.88 -2.41
C ASP A 212 -16.34 -21.69 -1.54
N SER A 213 -16.14 -21.36 -0.27
CA SER A 213 -17.18 -21.00 0.68
C SER A 213 -16.64 -20.12 1.81
N MET A 214 -17.06 -18.87 1.86
CA MET A 214 -16.75 -17.95 2.96
C MET A 214 -17.31 -18.46 4.31
N ALA A 215 -18.55 -18.96 4.33
CA ALA A 215 -19.19 -19.45 5.54
C ALA A 215 -18.49 -20.69 6.13
N ARG A 216 -17.87 -21.51 5.28
CA ARG A 216 -17.07 -22.68 5.69
C ARG A 216 -15.59 -22.37 5.83
N GLU A 217 -15.18 -21.18 5.45
CA GLU A 217 -13.79 -20.74 5.40
C GLU A 217 -12.93 -21.65 4.47
N THR A 218 -13.50 -22.08 3.34
CA THR A 218 -12.80 -22.94 2.37
C THR A 218 -12.02 -22.05 1.39
N LEU A 219 -10.78 -21.74 1.76
CA LEU A 219 -9.91 -20.86 0.99
C LEU A 219 -9.49 -21.54 -0.32
N ASN A 220 -9.49 -20.79 -1.44
CA ASN A 220 -8.99 -21.23 -2.74
C ASN A 220 -7.54 -20.75 -2.97
N PRO A 221 -6.51 -21.59 -2.81
CA PRO A 221 -5.11 -21.15 -2.92
C PRO A 221 -4.74 -20.54 -4.27
N ALA A 222 -5.38 -20.97 -5.36
CA ALA A 222 -5.04 -20.48 -6.71
C ALA A 222 -5.35 -18.98 -6.88
N TYR A 223 -6.43 -18.48 -6.25
CA TYR A 223 -6.72 -17.05 -6.22
C TYR A 223 -5.59 -16.24 -5.58
N TRP A 224 -5.08 -16.70 -4.44
CA TRP A 224 -4.04 -16.03 -3.68
C TRP A 224 -2.65 -16.11 -4.35
N GLN A 225 -2.41 -17.19 -5.10
CA GLN A 225 -1.22 -17.34 -5.93
C GLN A 225 -1.20 -16.34 -7.09
N GLU A 226 -2.37 -16.02 -7.66
CA GLU A 226 -2.48 -14.96 -8.67
C GLU A 226 -2.16 -13.57 -8.08
N ILE A 227 -2.60 -13.31 -6.85
CA ILE A 227 -2.23 -12.07 -6.15
C ILE A 227 -0.72 -11.99 -5.93
N ASP A 228 -0.06 -13.10 -5.53
CA ASP A 228 1.40 -13.15 -5.39
C ASP A 228 2.11 -12.67 -6.67
N VAL A 229 1.62 -13.10 -7.85
CA VAL A 229 2.20 -12.75 -9.15
C VAL A 229 2.06 -11.26 -9.43
N ARG A 230 0.87 -10.68 -9.25
CA ARG A 230 0.62 -9.25 -9.51
C ARG A 230 1.32 -8.35 -8.50
N LEU A 231 1.33 -8.73 -7.23
CA LEU A 231 2.00 -7.98 -6.17
C LEU A 231 3.51 -7.97 -6.36
N ARG A 232 4.11 -9.08 -6.80
CA ARG A 232 5.53 -9.13 -7.16
C ARG A 232 5.84 -8.16 -8.30
N TYR A 233 5.03 -8.17 -9.36
CA TYR A 233 5.19 -7.25 -10.48
C TYR A 233 5.11 -5.78 -10.03
N LEU A 234 4.14 -5.45 -9.16
CA LEU A 234 3.99 -4.12 -8.58
C LEU A 234 5.26 -3.68 -7.83
N ASN A 235 5.78 -4.56 -6.96
CA ASN A 235 6.99 -4.27 -6.19
C ASN A 235 8.25 -4.19 -7.08
N ASP A 236 8.35 -4.98 -8.15
CA ASP A 236 9.46 -4.92 -9.11
C ASP A 236 9.48 -3.59 -9.89
N LYS A 237 8.35 -2.90 -10.00
CA LYS A 237 8.25 -1.53 -10.54
C LYS A 237 8.49 -0.44 -9.49
N GLY A 238 8.82 -0.81 -8.24
CA GLY A 238 9.12 0.12 -7.14
C GLY A 238 7.89 0.71 -6.46
N ILE A 239 6.71 0.14 -6.69
CA ILE A 239 5.47 0.56 -6.04
C ILE A 239 5.20 -0.28 -4.80
N ILE A 240 4.98 0.37 -3.67
CA ILE A 240 4.60 -0.27 -2.40
C ILE A 240 3.11 -0.60 -2.41
N GLY A 241 2.76 -1.85 -2.07
CA GLY A 241 1.37 -2.27 -1.99
C GLY A 241 0.70 -1.85 -0.68
N GLY A 242 -0.35 -1.03 -0.75
CA GLY A 242 -1.24 -0.76 0.38
C GLY A 242 -2.41 -1.75 0.35
N LEU A 243 -2.28 -2.85 1.10
CA LEU A 243 -3.20 -3.98 1.03
C LEU A 243 -4.38 -3.81 1.97
N VAL A 244 -5.60 -3.81 1.42
CA VAL A 244 -6.87 -3.81 2.16
C VAL A 244 -7.43 -5.24 2.16
N PRO A 245 -7.37 -6.00 3.28
CA PRO A 245 -7.84 -7.37 3.33
C PRO A 245 -9.30 -7.52 2.93
N ALA A 246 -10.18 -6.66 3.46
CA ALA A 246 -11.59 -6.61 3.12
C ALA A 246 -12.18 -5.24 3.47
N TRP A 247 -13.32 -4.93 2.91
CA TRP A 247 -14.05 -3.69 3.15
C TRP A 247 -15.04 -3.82 4.32
N GLY A 248 -15.42 -2.71 4.94
CA GLY A 248 -16.53 -2.66 5.88
C GLY A 248 -17.86 -2.92 5.17
N ASP A 249 -18.79 -3.62 5.83
CA ASP A 249 -20.05 -4.00 5.22
C ASP A 249 -20.98 -2.80 4.97
N LYS A 250 -21.24 -2.50 3.71
CA LYS A 250 -22.13 -1.43 3.27
C LYS A 250 -23.57 -1.88 3.01
N ARG A 251 -23.81 -3.20 2.91
CA ARG A 251 -25.11 -3.77 2.54
C ARG A 251 -25.97 -4.03 3.77
N LYS A 252 -27.21 -3.57 3.74
CA LYS A 252 -28.17 -3.75 4.85
C LYS A 252 -28.89 -5.09 4.82
N THR A 253 -29.09 -5.65 3.64
CA THR A 253 -29.94 -6.82 3.40
C THR A 253 -29.19 -8.13 3.49
N GLU A 254 -27.93 -8.16 3.11
CA GLU A 254 -27.10 -9.36 3.09
C GLU A 254 -25.67 -9.03 3.58
N PRO A 255 -24.97 -10.00 4.23
CA PRO A 255 -23.60 -9.82 4.63
C PRO A 255 -22.68 -9.57 3.44
N PHE A 256 -21.67 -8.72 3.64
CA PHE A 256 -20.72 -8.33 2.61
C PHE A 256 -19.32 -8.13 3.23
N ALA A 257 -18.27 -8.41 2.46
CA ALA A 257 -16.88 -8.22 2.85
C ALA A 257 -16.55 -8.84 4.23
N TRP A 258 -16.13 -8.06 5.22
CA TRP A 258 -15.82 -8.59 6.56
C TRP A 258 -16.94 -9.40 7.20
N ARG A 259 -18.22 -9.09 6.92
CA ARG A 259 -19.37 -9.83 7.47
C ARG A 259 -19.64 -11.16 6.81
N LEU A 260 -19.02 -11.48 5.68
CA LEU A 260 -19.08 -12.82 5.08
C LEU A 260 -18.38 -13.88 5.94
N PHE A 261 -17.44 -13.48 6.78
CA PHE A 261 -16.76 -14.39 7.69
C PHE A 261 -17.68 -14.77 8.88
N PRO A 262 -17.68 -16.04 9.31
CA PRO A 262 -18.59 -16.54 10.35
C PRO A 262 -18.19 -16.12 11.78
N GLY A 263 -17.77 -14.88 11.98
CA GLY A 263 -17.43 -14.30 13.27
C GLY A 263 -16.00 -13.82 13.40
N LEU A 264 -15.68 -13.30 14.58
CA LEU A 264 -14.41 -12.61 14.84
C LEU A 264 -13.19 -13.52 14.67
N GLU A 265 -13.24 -14.76 15.12
CA GLU A 265 -12.11 -15.71 15.00
C GLU A 265 -11.78 -16.06 13.55
N ALA A 266 -12.80 -16.15 12.69
CA ALA A 266 -12.59 -16.33 11.25
C ALA A 266 -11.94 -15.09 10.61
N ARG A 267 -12.38 -13.89 10.98
CA ARG A 267 -11.78 -12.61 10.55
C ARG A 267 -10.31 -12.50 10.99
N LYS A 268 -10.00 -12.87 12.23
CA LYS A 268 -8.63 -12.90 12.77
C LYS A 268 -7.75 -13.95 12.06
N ARG A 269 -8.31 -15.13 11.75
CA ARG A 269 -7.60 -16.18 10.98
C ARG A 269 -7.23 -15.68 9.60
N TYR A 270 -8.15 -15.02 8.93
CA TYR A 270 -7.91 -14.41 7.64
C TYR A 270 -6.84 -13.31 7.71
N ALA A 271 -6.90 -12.42 8.70
CA ALA A 271 -5.87 -11.42 8.93
C ALA A 271 -4.48 -12.02 9.15
N ARG A 272 -4.36 -13.11 9.94
CA ARG A 272 -3.09 -13.85 10.13
C ARG A 272 -2.59 -14.46 8.82
N TYR A 273 -3.49 -15.03 8.02
CA TYR A 273 -3.14 -15.59 6.71
C TYR A 273 -2.55 -14.51 5.79
N ILE A 274 -3.19 -13.35 5.70
CA ILE A 274 -2.73 -12.23 4.90
C ILE A 274 -1.35 -11.73 5.36
N ALA A 275 -1.15 -11.56 6.67
CA ALA A 275 0.13 -11.13 7.22
C ALA A 275 1.25 -12.15 6.93
N SER A 276 0.96 -13.46 7.10
CA SER A 276 1.93 -14.52 6.85
C SER A 276 2.29 -14.65 5.37
N ARG A 277 1.30 -14.46 4.47
CA ARG A 277 1.51 -14.60 3.03
C ARG A 277 2.20 -13.39 2.42
N TYR A 278 1.83 -12.18 2.82
CA TYR A 278 2.23 -10.95 2.14
C TYR A 278 3.23 -10.09 2.92
N GLY A 279 3.46 -10.33 4.21
CA GLY A 279 4.36 -9.51 5.01
C GLY A 279 5.81 -9.45 4.50
N ALA A 280 6.27 -10.43 3.73
CA ALA A 280 7.61 -10.44 3.13
C ALA A 280 7.74 -9.54 1.87
N TYR A 281 6.63 -9.12 1.27
CA TYR A 281 6.61 -8.18 0.15
C TYR A 281 6.83 -6.74 0.63
N ASP A 282 7.08 -5.83 -0.31
CA ASP A 282 7.11 -4.39 -0.04
C ASP A 282 5.66 -3.87 0.05
N VAL A 283 5.08 -3.99 1.24
CA VAL A 283 3.68 -3.68 1.54
C VAL A 283 3.52 -2.96 2.87
N TYR A 284 2.35 -2.40 3.07
CA TYR A 284 1.75 -2.10 4.36
C TYR A 284 0.27 -2.53 4.34
N PHE A 285 -0.35 -2.59 5.51
CA PHE A 285 -1.70 -3.11 5.65
C PHE A 285 -2.70 -2.03 6.07
N ILE A 286 -3.90 -2.14 5.55
CA ILE A 286 -5.05 -1.31 5.93
C ILE A 286 -6.12 -2.26 6.43
N VAL A 287 -6.31 -2.35 7.75
CA VAL A 287 -7.16 -3.38 8.41
C VAL A 287 -8.53 -3.52 7.75
N SER A 288 -9.13 -2.42 7.34
CA SER A 288 -10.42 -2.38 6.65
C SER A 288 -10.54 -1.13 5.81
N GLY A 289 -11.18 -1.21 4.66
CA GLY A 289 -11.76 -0.05 4.00
C GLY A 289 -13.07 0.32 4.67
N GLU A 290 -13.36 1.61 4.83
CA GLU A 290 -14.62 2.18 5.33
C GLU A 290 -15.29 1.42 6.49
N TRP A 291 -14.52 1.07 7.52
CA TRP A 291 -14.96 0.26 8.66
C TRP A 291 -16.26 0.77 9.33
N HIS A 292 -16.52 2.08 9.29
CA HIS A 292 -17.74 2.69 9.83
C HIS A 292 -19.03 2.20 9.14
N ALA A 293 -18.91 1.60 7.96
CA ALA A 293 -20.07 1.08 7.24
C ALA A 293 -20.80 0.01 8.06
N GLU A 294 -20.09 -0.79 8.84
CA GLU A 294 -20.68 -1.82 9.70
C GLU A 294 -21.58 -1.24 10.81
N ILE A 295 -21.37 0.00 11.24
CA ILE A 295 -22.26 0.67 12.20
C ILE A 295 -23.68 0.82 11.64
N ARG A 296 -23.80 1.03 10.33
CA ARG A 296 -25.08 1.20 9.64
C ARG A 296 -25.78 -0.12 9.35
N THR A 297 -25.02 -1.18 9.17
CA THR A 297 -25.53 -2.50 8.75
C THR A 297 -25.74 -3.45 9.93
N ARG A 298 -25.21 -3.10 11.10
CA ARG A 298 -25.31 -3.87 12.36
C ARG A 298 -25.99 -3.05 13.48
N PRO A 299 -27.28 -2.68 13.34
CA PRO A 299 -27.95 -1.72 14.24
C PRO A 299 -28.07 -2.23 15.70
N ASN A 300 -27.94 -3.54 15.92
CA ASN A 300 -28.00 -4.16 17.25
C ASN A 300 -26.63 -4.29 17.92
N VAL A 301 -25.55 -3.78 17.28
CA VAL A 301 -24.19 -3.81 17.81
C VAL A 301 -23.73 -2.39 18.01
N THR A 302 -23.18 -2.08 19.18
CA THR A 302 -22.70 -0.73 19.46
C THR A 302 -21.49 -0.38 18.61
N GLU A 303 -21.32 0.89 18.27
CA GLU A 303 -20.13 1.39 17.58
C GLU A 303 -18.83 1.00 18.31
N GLN A 304 -18.84 1.07 19.64
CA GLN A 304 -17.71 0.67 20.46
C GLN A 304 -17.35 -0.82 20.28
N ALA A 305 -18.35 -1.72 20.20
CA ALA A 305 -18.12 -3.14 19.97
C ALA A 305 -17.58 -3.41 18.55
N ILE A 306 -18.12 -2.73 17.54
CA ILE A 306 -17.61 -2.82 16.16
C ILE A 306 -16.16 -2.33 16.10
N ARG A 307 -15.83 -1.21 16.72
CA ARG A 307 -14.46 -0.69 16.80
C ARG A 307 -13.53 -1.69 17.50
N ALA A 308 -13.97 -2.30 18.61
CA ALA A 308 -13.20 -3.32 19.31
C ALA A 308 -12.90 -4.54 18.43
N GLU A 309 -13.86 -4.99 17.62
CA GLU A 309 -13.62 -6.08 16.65
C GLU A 309 -12.52 -5.71 15.64
N PHE A 310 -12.52 -4.50 15.08
CA PHE A 310 -11.46 -4.05 14.17
C PHE A 310 -10.11 -3.87 14.87
N ILE A 311 -10.08 -3.50 16.13
CA ILE A 311 -8.85 -3.49 16.94
C ILE A 311 -8.29 -4.92 17.04
N GLU A 312 -9.13 -5.94 17.32
CA GLU A 312 -8.71 -7.34 17.40
C GLU A 312 -8.26 -7.90 16.05
N ILE A 313 -8.90 -7.52 14.95
CA ILE A 313 -8.45 -7.90 13.59
C ILE A 313 -7.08 -7.29 13.30
N GLY A 314 -6.89 -6.02 13.62
CA GLY A 314 -5.61 -5.32 13.46
C GLY A 314 -4.51 -5.91 14.35
N ASN A 315 -4.83 -6.31 15.60
CA ASN A 315 -3.91 -7.01 16.48
C ASN A 315 -3.47 -8.34 15.85
N ALA A 316 -4.42 -9.14 15.34
CA ALA A 316 -4.13 -10.43 14.72
C ALA A 316 -3.23 -10.30 13.48
N LEU A 317 -3.42 -9.25 12.69
CA LEU A 317 -2.58 -8.94 11.54
C LEU A 317 -1.17 -8.52 11.98
N HIS A 318 -1.06 -7.56 12.88
CA HIS A 318 0.21 -6.99 13.35
C HIS A 318 1.07 -8.01 14.10
N GLU A 319 0.47 -8.81 14.98
CA GLU A 319 1.18 -9.84 15.76
C GLU A 319 1.68 -11.01 14.89
N SER A 320 1.06 -11.23 13.74
CA SER A 320 1.45 -12.27 12.78
C SER A 320 2.48 -11.79 11.74
N ASP A 321 2.73 -10.50 11.67
CA ASP A 321 3.74 -9.91 10.79
C ASP A 321 5.06 -9.68 11.53
N ALA A 322 6.03 -10.57 11.30
CA ALA A 322 7.37 -10.44 11.88
C ALA A 322 8.25 -9.40 11.18
N HIS A 323 7.79 -8.76 10.10
CA HIS A 323 8.53 -7.77 9.33
C HIS A 323 8.28 -6.33 9.81
N ASN A 324 7.34 -6.14 10.77
CA ASN A 324 6.91 -4.83 11.28
C ASN A 324 6.40 -3.91 10.16
N ARG A 325 5.58 -4.42 9.27
CA ARG A 325 4.92 -3.61 8.25
C ARG A 325 3.98 -2.62 8.92
N MET A 326 3.89 -1.43 8.35
CA MET A 326 2.95 -0.44 8.86
C MET A 326 1.52 -0.95 8.74
N VAL A 327 0.68 -0.54 9.69
CA VAL A 327 -0.74 -0.87 9.69
C VAL A 327 -1.54 0.41 9.93
N GLY A 328 -2.57 0.61 9.14
CA GLY A 328 -3.58 1.66 9.28
C GLY A 328 -4.98 1.10 9.14
N ILE A 329 -5.96 1.98 9.12
CA ILE A 329 -7.36 1.63 8.84
C ILE A 329 -8.03 2.79 8.09
N HIS A 330 -8.70 2.46 6.99
CA HIS A 330 -9.33 3.44 6.13
C HIS A 330 -10.75 3.79 6.63
N PRO A 331 -11.04 5.07 6.88
CA PRO A 331 -12.33 5.52 7.39
C PRO A 331 -13.35 5.71 6.26
N MET A 332 -14.60 5.96 6.61
CA MET A 332 -15.60 6.44 5.64
C MET A 332 -15.40 7.91 5.30
N THR A 333 -16.04 8.34 4.21
CA THR A 333 -16.08 9.71 3.71
C THR A 333 -16.31 10.73 4.84
N GLN A 334 -15.48 11.76 4.89
CA GLN A 334 -15.45 12.84 5.88
C GLN A 334 -15.04 12.41 7.30
N GLN A 335 -14.40 11.26 7.42
CA GLN A 335 -13.89 10.72 8.68
C GLN A 335 -12.36 10.63 8.66
N GLY A 336 -11.79 10.38 9.84
CA GLY A 336 -10.37 10.11 10.03
C GLY A 336 -10.17 8.99 11.03
N SER A 337 -9.10 8.21 10.87
CA SER A 337 -8.79 7.07 11.73
C SER A 337 -8.12 7.46 13.05
N VAL A 338 -7.44 8.61 13.11
CA VAL A 338 -6.65 9.03 14.28
C VAL A 338 -7.51 9.11 15.53
N ARG A 339 -8.65 9.75 15.47
CA ARG A 339 -9.55 9.91 16.63
C ARG A 339 -9.97 8.57 17.22
N GLU A 340 -10.22 7.58 16.38
CA GLU A 340 -10.86 6.31 16.76
C GLU A 340 -9.85 5.22 17.13
N PHE A 341 -8.65 5.24 16.55
CA PHE A 341 -7.66 4.16 16.66
C PHE A 341 -6.27 4.59 17.16
N ASN A 342 -6.05 5.84 17.56
CA ASN A 342 -4.74 6.33 18.02
C ASN A 342 -4.14 5.57 19.22
N ARG A 343 -4.94 4.76 19.91
CA ARG A 343 -4.52 3.90 21.03
C ARG A 343 -4.29 2.44 20.60
N ALA A 344 -4.63 2.09 19.39
CA ALA A 344 -4.35 0.75 18.88
C ALA A 344 -2.84 0.58 18.65
N LYS A 345 -2.26 -0.50 19.20
CA LYS A 345 -0.81 -0.72 19.17
C LYS A 345 -0.25 -0.87 17.76
N TRP A 346 -1.07 -1.30 16.84
CA TRP A 346 -0.70 -1.51 15.44
C TRP A 346 -0.77 -0.23 14.60
N MET A 347 -1.46 0.82 15.03
CA MET A 347 -1.65 2.01 14.21
C MET A 347 -0.33 2.75 13.99
N SER A 348 0.14 2.77 12.76
CA SER A 348 1.44 3.35 12.35
C SER A 348 1.30 4.69 11.64
N PHE A 349 0.12 4.99 11.09
CA PHE A 349 -0.18 6.25 10.40
C PHE A 349 -1.66 6.57 10.50
N GLY A 350 -2.00 7.85 10.43
CA GLY A 350 -3.38 8.31 10.36
C GLY A 350 -3.88 8.34 8.93
N ASP A 351 -5.13 7.92 8.71
CA ASP A 351 -5.79 7.91 7.41
C ASP A 351 -7.07 8.73 7.42
N TYR A 352 -7.31 9.42 6.32
CA TYR A 352 -8.50 10.23 6.05
C TYR A 352 -9.12 9.87 4.71
N GLN A 353 -10.46 9.86 4.68
CA GLN A 353 -11.24 9.96 3.45
C GLN A 353 -11.96 11.31 3.47
N GLN A 354 -11.27 12.36 3.07
CA GLN A 354 -11.73 13.73 3.23
C GLN A 354 -11.70 14.47 1.89
N ASN A 355 -12.87 14.82 1.35
CA ASN A 355 -13.02 15.50 0.08
C ASN A 355 -13.70 16.88 0.19
N TYR A 356 -13.71 17.48 1.38
CA TYR A 356 -14.26 18.82 1.60
C TYR A 356 -13.17 19.89 1.66
N ARG A 357 -13.60 21.15 1.71
CA ARG A 357 -12.72 22.34 1.81
C ARG A 357 -11.82 22.38 3.05
N SER A 358 -12.05 21.51 4.04
CA SER A 358 -11.27 21.45 5.28
C SER A 358 -10.04 20.53 5.21
N LEU A 359 -9.59 20.13 4.04
CA LEU A 359 -8.46 19.20 3.83
C LEU A 359 -7.21 19.59 4.64
N HIS A 360 -6.75 20.82 4.47
CA HIS A 360 -5.59 21.36 5.18
C HIS A 360 -5.78 21.34 6.70
N ALA A 361 -6.91 21.87 7.18
CA ALA A 361 -7.20 21.96 8.60
C ALA A 361 -7.28 20.58 9.27
N ARG A 362 -7.84 19.57 8.60
CA ARG A 362 -7.96 18.20 9.13
C ARG A 362 -6.60 17.54 9.33
N ILE A 363 -5.67 17.75 8.41
CA ILE A 363 -4.30 17.26 8.58
C ILE A 363 -3.65 17.94 9.78
N LEU A 364 -3.75 19.29 9.89
CA LEU A 364 -3.18 20.03 11.02
C LEU A 364 -3.77 19.63 12.37
N GLU A 365 -5.10 19.43 12.45
CA GLU A 365 -5.79 18.96 13.67
C GLU A 365 -5.28 17.58 14.14
N SER A 366 -4.75 16.78 13.23
CA SER A 366 -4.25 15.44 13.51
C SER A 366 -2.77 15.38 13.87
N ARG A 367 -2.01 16.44 13.68
CA ARG A 367 -0.57 16.47 13.99
C ARG A 367 -0.17 16.18 15.43
N PRO A 368 -1.04 16.31 16.47
CA PRO A 368 -0.71 15.75 17.79
C PRO A 368 -0.52 14.22 17.80
N TYR A 369 -1.03 13.49 16.79
CA TYR A 369 -0.71 12.08 16.60
C TYR A 369 0.75 11.94 16.14
N PRO A 370 1.59 11.10 16.80
CA PRO A 370 3.01 10.97 16.49
C PRO A 370 3.28 10.03 15.32
N GLY A 371 2.65 10.27 14.19
CA GLY A 371 2.80 9.48 12.96
C GLY A 371 2.45 10.29 11.72
N PRO A 372 2.78 9.79 10.52
CA PRO A 372 2.37 10.39 9.26
C PRO A 372 0.85 10.42 9.11
N ILE A 373 0.34 11.41 8.38
CA ILE A 373 -1.09 11.52 8.05
C ILE A 373 -1.26 11.45 6.54
N VAL A 374 -2.10 10.54 6.09
CA VAL A 374 -2.45 10.35 4.68
C VAL A 374 -3.91 10.72 4.47
N ASN A 375 -4.23 11.43 3.42
CA ASN A 375 -5.60 11.47 2.90
C ASN A 375 -5.66 10.52 1.72
N SER A 376 -6.22 9.34 1.95
CA SER A 376 -6.12 8.21 1.03
C SER A 376 -7.27 8.14 0.02
N GLU A 377 -8.26 9.03 0.13
CA GLU A 377 -9.35 9.13 -0.84
C GLU A 377 -9.99 10.51 -0.74
N TYR A 378 -9.37 11.53 -1.35
CA TYR A 378 -9.90 12.90 -1.31
C TYR A 378 -10.73 13.30 -2.54
N GLY A 379 -10.78 12.46 -3.55
CA GLY A 379 -11.58 12.64 -4.76
C GLY A 379 -11.09 11.80 -5.92
N TYR A 380 -11.90 11.75 -6.95
CA TYR A 380 -11.59 11.07 -8.21
C TYR A 380 -11.80 12.01 -9.39
N PHE A 381 -10.86 12.03 -10.31
CA PHE A 381 -10.98 12.72 -11.59
C PHE A 381 -11.72 11.84 -12.58
N LEU A 382 -12.76 12.33 -13.23
CA LEU A 382 -13.57 11.62 -14.24
C LEU A 382 -14.14 10.26 -13.74
N ARG A 383 -14.65 10.21 -12.52
CA ARG A 383 -15.17 8.98 -11.92
C ARG A 383 -16.39 8.41 -12.66
N ASP A 384 -16.44 7.09 -12.74
CA ASP A 384 -17.58 6.26 -13.12
C ASP A 384 -17.75 5.15 -12.07
N SER A 385 -18.65 5.32 -11.12
CA SER A 385 -18.80 4.40 -9.97
C SER A 385 -19.81 3.29 -10.21
N ASP A 386 -20.66 3.41 -11.23
CA ASP A 386 -21.66 2.41 -11.60
C ASP A 386 -21.31 1.63 -12.88
N PHE A 387 -20.14 1.93 -13.46
CA PHE A 387 -19.58 1.24 -14.61
C PHE A 387 -20.43 1.32 -15.90
N ASP A 388 -21.20 2.38 -16.05
CA ASP A 388 -22.06 2.57 -17.22
C ASP A 388 -21.32 3.15 -18.44
N GLY A 389 -20.10 3.61 -18.27
CA GLY A 389 -19.25 4.19 -19.31
C GLY A 389 -19.33 5.72 -19.36
N GLU A 390 -20.08 6.34 -18.47
CA GLU A 390 -20.25 7.77 -18.36
C GLU A 390 -19.61 8.34 -17.08
N VAL A 391 -19.23 9.59 -17.11
CA VAL A 391 -18.68 10.26 -15.92
C VAL A 391 -19.78 10.61 -14.92
N ASP A 392 -19.61 10.20 -13.67
CA ASP A 392 -20.53 10.53 -12.56
C ASP A 392 -20.73 12.04 -12.43
N LYS A 393 -21.98 12.48 -12.42
CA LYS A 393 -22.29 13.92 -12.28
C LYS A 393 -21.96 14.49 -10.89
N ASN A 394 -22.00 13.66 -9.85
CA ASN A 394 -21.95 14.12 -8.46
C ASN A 394 -20.65 13.78 -7.72
N ASN A 395 -19.87 12.83 -8.19
CA ASN A 395 -18.66 12.33 -7.49
C ASN A 395 -17.39 12.43 -8.33
N SER A 396 -17.45 13.09 -9.47
CA SER A 396 -16.31 13.37 -10.33
C SER A 396 -15.83 14.79 -10.13
N PHE A 397 -14.53 15.00 -10.09
CA PHE A 397 -13.91 16.30 -9.84
C PHE A 397 -13.09 16.75 -11.04
N SER A 398 -13.00 18.07 -11.25
CA SER A 398 -12.13 18.64 -12.27
C SER A 398 -10.65 18.49 -11.91
N ALA A 399 -9.76 18.51 -12.89
CA ALA A 399 -8.32 18.50 -12.68
C ALA A 399 -7.88 19.68 -11.79
N GLU A 400 -8.53 20.83 -11.91
CA GLU A 400 -8.29 22.00 -11.05
C GLU A 400 -8.64 21.69 -9.59
N ALA A 401 -9.82 21.11 -9.31
CA ALA A 401 -10.23 20.76 -7.96
C ALA A 401 -9.29 19.72 -7.33
N MET A 402 -8.86 18.73 -8.10
CA MET A 402 -7.90 17.71 -7.64
C MET A 402 -6.53 18.33 -7.34
N ARG A 403 -6.03 19.22 -8.20
CA ARG A 403 -4.78 19.96 -7.96
C ARG A 403 -4.84 20.78 -6.68
N HIS A 404 -5.90 21.55 -6.49
CA HIS A 404 -6.10 22.36 -5.29
C HIS A 404 -6.12 21.49 -4.03
N ALA A 405 -6.84 20.36 -4.06
CA ALA A 405 -6.91 19.43 -2.95
C ALA A 405 -5.54 18.83 -2.61
N THR A 406 -4.78 18.42 -3.63
CA THR A 406 -3.42 17.92 -3.46
C THR A 406 -2.54 18.93 -2.72
N TRP A 407 -2.51 20.19 -3.18
CA TRP A 407 -1.72 21.25 -2.52
C TRP A 407 -2.23 21.57 -1.11
N ASP A 408 -3.54 21.59 -0.88
CA ASP A 408 -4.11 21.80 0.46
C ASP A 408 -3.65 20.71 1.45
N ILE A 409 -3.54 19.45 1.02
CA ILE A 409 -3.07 18.34 1.85
C ILE A 409 -1.57 18.45 2.13
N VAL A 410 -0.74 18.59 1.09
CA VAL A 410 0.72 18.56 1.26
C VAL A 410 1.23 19.78 2.00
N MET A 411 0.59 20.94 1.84
CA MET A 411 0.95 22.17 2.57
C MET A 411 0.61 22.10 4.07
N ALA A 412 -0.19 21.13 4.50
CA ALA A 412 -0.38 20.80 5.92
C ALA A 412 0.63 19.76 6.44
N GLY A 413 1.57 19.31 5.60
CA GLY A 413 2.50 18.22 5.92
C GLY A 413 1.85 16.83 5.85
N GLY A 414 0.73 16.70 5.12
CA GLY A 414 0.06 15.43 4.84
C GLY A 414 0.51 14.79 3.53
N TYR A 415 0.05 13.57 3.32
CA TYR A 415 0.32 12.77 2.12
C TYR A 415 -0.96 12.41 1.39
N THR A 416 -0.82 12.04 0.12
CA THR A 416 -1.95 11.87 -0.79
C THR A 416 -2.00 10.48 -1.40
N VAL A 417 -3.19 9.90 -1.42
CA VAL A 417 -3.56 8.81 -2.31
C VAL A 417 -4.87 9.20 -2.96
N THR A 418 -4.94 9.14 -4.26
CA THR A 418 -6.15 9.45 -5.01
C THR A 418 -6.27 8.54 -6.20
N GLY A 419 -7.49 8.34 -6.67
CA GLY A 419 -7.75 7.54 -7.85
C GLY A 419 -8.08 8.40 -9.06
N TYR A 420 -7.81 7.84 -10.21
CA TYR A 420 -8.45 8.30 -11.44
C TYR A 420 -9.86 7.71 -11.49
N GLY A 421 -10.83 8.51 -11.82
CA GLY A 421 -12.17 8.01 -12.03
C GLY A 421 -12.28 7.00 -13.17
N THR A 422 -11.33 7.05 -14.10
CA THR A 422 -11.25 6.16 -15.25
C THR A 422 -10.69 4.77 -14.91
N THR A 423 -9.85 4.68 -13.89
CA THR A 423 -9.09 3.46 -13.59
C THR A 423 -9.10 3.09 -12.11
N TYR A 424 -10.00 3.69 -11.32
CA TYR A 424 -10.00 3.50 -9.87
C TYR A 424 -10.21 2.03 -9.44
N MET A 425 -10.68 1.17 -10.34
CA MET A 425 -10.71 -0.28 -10.13
C MET A 425 -9.41 -0.98 -10.57
N GLY A 426 -8.50 -0.29 -11.24
CA GLY A 426 -7.19 -0.83 -11.67
C GLY A 426 -7.22 -1.54 -13.00
N GLY A 427 -8.18 -1.21 -13.86
CA GLY A 427 -8.36 -1.83 -15.15
C GLY A 427 -8.24 -0.88 -16.33
N ASN A 428 -8.50 -1.41 -17.50
CA ASN A 428 -8.48 -0.70 -18.77
C ASN A 428 -9.81 -0.93 -19.50
N ARG A 429 -10.74 0.02 -19.36
CA ARG A 429 -12.04 -0.02 -20.01
C ARG A 429 -11.97 0.60 -21.42
N ASP A 430 -12.84 0.18 -22.29
CA ASP A 430 -12.98 0.73 -23.64
C ASP A 430 -14.11 1.73 -23.81
N LYS A 431 -14.87 2.01 -22.75
CA LYS A 431 -15.96 2.97 -22.74
C LYS A 431 -15.57 4.26 -22.05
N GLY A 432 -15.90 5.38 -22.69
CA GLY A 432 -15.65 6.70 -22.13
C GLY A 432 -14.20 6.92 -21.71
N PRO A 433 -13.93 7.74 -20.69
CA PRO A 433 -12.60 8.09 -20.23
C PRO A 433 -12.02 7.06 -19.22
N PHE A 434 -12.23 5.76 -19.41
CA PHE A 434 -11.90 4.71 -18.43
C PHE A 434 -10.72 3.85 -18.83
N ASN A 435 -9.92 4.32 -19.76
CA ASN A 435 -8.67 3.73 -20.19
C ASN A 435 -7.50 4.55 -19.62
N VAL A 436 -6.49 3.89 -19.09
CA VAL A 436 -5.29 4.54 -18.58
C VAL A 436 -4.56 5.36 -19.67
N ASP A 437 -4.70 4.97 -20.94
CA ASP A 437 -4.13 5.66 -22.09
C ASP A 437 -5.02 6.82 -22.62
N ASP A 438 -6.14 7.11 -22.00
CA ASP A 438 -7.02 8.17 -22.47
C ASP A 438 -6.37 9.55 -22.25
N PRO A 439 -6.15 10.35 -23.31
CA PRO A 439 -5.46 11.63 -23.21
C PRO A 439 -6.20 12.66 -22.35
N ARG A 440 -7.46 12.43 -21.99
CA ARG A 440 -8.18 13.28 -21.02
C ARG A 440 -7.61 13.19 -19.61
N ASN A 441 -6.88 12.10 -19.29
CA ASN A 441 -6.19 11.94 -18.02
C ASN A 441 -4.94 12.83 -17.92
N ASP A 442 -4.28 13.15 -19.02
CA ASP A 442 -2.97 13.82 -19.07
C ASP A 442 -2.92 15.13 -18.27
N ILE A 443 -4.02 15.89 -18.27
CA ILE A 443 -4.06 17.16 -17.53
C ILE A 443 -3.95 16.95 -16.03
N TRP A 444 -4.64 15.96 -15.49
CA TRP A 444 -4.61 15.63 -14.09
C TRP A 444 -3.25 15.01 -13.71
N GLU A 445 -2.80 14.04 -14.49
CA GLU A 445 -1.53 13.35 -14.28
C GLU A 445 -0.35 14.31 -14.23
N ARG A 446 -0.28 15.22 -15.20
CA ARG A 446 0.75 16.26 -15.22
C ARG A 446 0.71 17.14 -13.97
N GLN A 447 -0.46 17.59 -13.54
CA GLN A 447 -0.60 18.47 -12.39
C GLN A 447 -0.26 17.76 -11.08
N TYR A 448 -0.61 16.49 -10.96
CA TYR A 448 -0.26 15.67 -9.81
C TYR A 448 1.25 15.43 -9.73
N ARG A 449 1.86 15.13 -10.87
CA ARG A 449 3.32 14.97 -11.01
C ARG A 449 4.09 16.27 -10.75
N VAL A 450 3.56 17.44 -11.12
CA VAL A 450 4.19 18.74 -10.83
C VAL A 450 4.38 18.92 -9.32
N ALA A 451 3.36 18.64 -8.52
CA ALA A 451 3.45 18.75 -7.07
C ALA A 451 4.47 17.76 -6.48
N GLN A 452 4.45 16.50 -6.93
CA GLN A 452 5.42 15.49 -6.53
C GLN A 452 6.86 15.89 -6.86
N SER A 453 7.10 16.28 -8.12
CA SER A 453 8.44 16.64 -8.62
C SER A 453 9.01 17.84 -7.87
N PHE A 454 8.15 18.82 -7.56
CA PHE A 454 8.55 19.98 -6.78
C PHE A 454 9.00 19.58 -5.36
N LEU A 455 8.17 18.81 -4.66
CA LEU A 455 8.47 18.38 -3.29
C LEU A 455 9.69 17.45 -3.25
N SER A 456 9.81 16.50 -4.17
CA SER A 456 10.94 15.57 -4.23
C SER A 456 12.28 16.26 -4.52
N GLY A 457 12.25 17.47 -5.07
CA GLY A 457 13.43 18.33 -5.24
C GLY A 457 13.88 19.05 -3.97
N LEU A 458 13.21 18.86 -2.85
CA LEU A 458 13.47 19.47 -1.56
C LEU A 458 13.68 18.40 -0.48
N ASP A 459 14.26 18.80 0.64
CA ASP A 459 14.23 18.01 1.88
C ASP A 459 12.85 18.18 2.55
N TRP A 460 11.76 17.76 1.87
CA TRP A 460 10.37 18.02 2.28
C TRP A 460 10.06 17.60 3.72
N TRP A 461 10.76 16.59 4.23
CA TRP A 461 10.61 16.11 5.61
C TRP A 461 11.11 17.08 6.68
N LYS A 462 11.85 18.13 6.28
CA LYS A 462 12.30 19.21 7.16
C LYS A 462 11.35 20.39 7.16
N LEU A 463 10.47 20.48 6.17
CA LEU A 463 9.49 21.55 6.06
C LEU A 463 8.36 21.32 7.05
N GLN A 464 8.02 22.35 7.83
CA GLN A 464 6.92 22.32 8.78
C GLN A 464 5.85 23.35 8.40
N PRO A 465 4.56 23.10 8.69
CA PRO A 465 3.51 24.09 8.50
C PRO A 465 3.70 25.29 9.42
N HIS A 466 3.78 26.48 8.82
CA HIS A 466 3.93 27.77 9.48
C HIS A 466 2.93 28.79 8.92
N ASP A 467 1.65 28.44 8.91
CA ASP A 467 0.60 29.30 8.40
C ASP A 467 0.42 30.61 9.18
N ASP A 468 0.95 30.68 10.37
CA ASP A 468 1.02 31.87 11.21
C ASP A 468 2.10 32.88 10.74
N TRP A 469 3.07 32.44 9.92
CA TRP A 469 4.13 33.28 9.35
C TRP A 469 3.79 33.85 7.98
N ILE A 470 2.61 33.53 7.44
CA ILE A 470 2.15 34.12 6.18
C ILE A 470 0.87 34.92 6.40
N SER A 471 0.83 36.13 5.85
CA SER A 471 -0.33 37.01 5.92
C SER A 471 -0.66 37.63 4.57
N TYR A 472 -1.93 37.99 4.44
CA TYR A 472 -2.48 38.65 3.26
C TYR A 472 -3.28 39.87 3.72
N ALA A 473 -3.27 40.96 2.94
CA ALA A 473 -3.88 42.23 3.32
C ALA A 473 -5.37 42.18 3.64
N THR A 474 -6.08 41.19 3.12
CA THR A 474 -7.49 40.93 3.45
C THR A 474 -7.59 39.85 4.54
N PRO A 475 -8.33 40.08 5.63
CA PRO A 475 -8.39 39.15 6.75
C PRO A 475 -8.85 37.75 6.35
N ARG A 476 -8.15 36.74 6.88
CA ARG A 476 -8.39 35.30 6.72
C ARG A 476 -9.70 34.80 7.39
N SER A 477 -10.44 35.67 8.05
CA SER A 477 -11.57 35.29 8.91
C SER A 477 -12.66 34.47 8.22
N SER A 478 -12.88 34.69 6.93
CA SER A 478 -13.85 33.94 6.14
C SER A 478 -13.40 32.51 5.82
N ASP A 479 -12.11 32.25 5.69
CA ASP A 479 -11.58 30.97 5.27
C ASP A 479 -11.57 29.93 6.40
N ARG A 480 -11.32 30.35 7.63
CA ARG A 480 -11.31 29.46 8.79
C ARG A 480 -12.71 28.95 9.13
N ASN A 481 -13.71 29.81 9.03
CA ASN A 481 -15.11 29.45 9.27
C ASN A 481 -15.69 28.60 8.13
N VAL A 482 -15.31 28.85 6.90
CA VAL A 482 -15.70 28.05 5.73
C VAL A 482 -15.11 26.64 5.80
N ARG A 483 -13.89 26.48 6.31
CA ARG A 483 -13.22 25.18 6.47
C ARG A 483 -13.95 24.24 7.42
N LEU A 484 -14.53 24.76 8.50
CA LEU A 484 -15.18 23.95 9.54
C LEU A 484 -16.66 23.73 9.30
N ALA A 485 -17.31 24.62 8.55
CA ALA A 485 -18.78 24.65 8.39
C ALA A 485 -19.29 24.10 7.05
N SER A 486 -18.48 24.08 6.00
CA SER A 486 -18.95 23.70 4.67
C SER A 486 -18.80 22.21 4.40
N ARG A 487 -19.92 21.53 4.22
CA ARG A 487 -20.01 20.15 3.70
C ARG A 487 -20.04 20.10 2.16
N THR A 488 -19.60 21.14 1.49
CA THR A 488 -19.57 21.16 0.02
C THR A 488 -18.33 20.41 -0.46
N LEU A 489 -18.54 19.47 -1.35
CA LEU A 489 -17.52 18.76 -2.09
C LEU A 489 -16.51 19.72 -2.69
N LEU A 490 -15.26 19.26 -2.82
CA LEU A 490 -14.08 19.95 -3.34
C LEU A 490 -14.41 21.29 -4.03
N GLY A 491 -14.47 22.31 -3.27
CA GLY A 491 -14.50 23.66 -3.76
C GLY A 491 -13.56 24.44 -2.88
N PRO A 492 -12.49 24.95 -3.43
CA PRO A 492 -11.51 25.70 -2.66
C PRO A 492 -12.16 26.92 -2.02
N PRO A 493 -11.72 27.33 -0.82
CA PRO A 493 -11.93 28.70 -0.41
C PRO A 493 -11.44 29.61 -1.53
N LYS A 494 -12.16 30.66 -1.82
CA LYS A 494 -11.80 31.61 -2.91
C LYS A 494 -10.40 32.17 -2.75
N THR A 495 -9.91 32.25 -1.52
CA THR A 495 -8.58 32.76 -1.16
C THR A 495 -7.88 31.76 -0.26
N THR A 496 -6.69 31.34 -0.64
CA THR A 496 -5.87 30.38 0.11
C THR A 496 -4.42 30.85 0.13
N TYR A 497 -3.77 30.75 1.31
CA TYR A 497 -2.35 30.99 1.48
C TYR A 497 -1.84 30.11 2.63
N TRP A 498 -1.01 29.14 2.28
CA TRP A 498 -0.39 28.18 3.19
C TRP A 498 1.12 28.31 3.11
N LEU A 499 1.80 28.03 4.22
CA LEU A 499 3.25 28.08 4.27
C LEU A 499 3.83 26.82 4.90
N LEU A 500 4.76 26.17 4.19
CA LEU A 500 5.73 25.23 4.74
C LEU A 500 7.08 25.93 4.85
N ALA A 501 7.82 25.74 5.94
CA ALA A 501 9.15 26.30 6.10
C ALA A 501 10.14 25.37 6.81
N GLU A 502 11.40 25.43 6.38
CA GLU A 502 12.61 25.13 7.13
C GLU A 502 13.28 26.47 7.40
N PRO A 503 13.18 27.03 8.62
CA PRO A 503 13.61 28.39 8.90
C PRO A 503 15.06 28.67 8.48
N GLY A 504 15.27 29.77 7.76
CA GLY A 504 16.57 30.17 7.24
C GLY A 504 17.06 29.40 6.03
N LYS A 505 16.28 28.46 5.48
CA LYS A 505 16.68 27.69 4.28
C LYS A 505 15.62 27.68 3.19
N HIS A 506 14.40 27.24 3.52
CA HIS A 506 13.31 27.08 2.56
C HIS A 506 11.99 27.61 3.11
N TYR A 507 11.27 28.37 2.29
CA TYR A 507 9.91 28.82 2.53
C TYR A 507 9.11 28.53 1.27
N VAL A 508 8.08 27.70 1.38
CA VAL A 508 7.21 27.30 0.28
C VAL A 508 5.81 27.78 0.59
N ALA A 509 5.32 28.75 -0.17
CA ALA A 509 3.98 29.27 -0.01
C ALA A 509 3.10 28.84 -1.19
N TYR A 510 1.97 28.17 -0.89
CA TYR A 510 0.92 27.92 -1.87
C TYR A 510 -0.16 28.99 -1.76
N LEU A 511 -0.41 29.66 -2.86
CA LEU A 511 -1.21 30.87 -2.97
C LEU A 511 -2.30 30.68 -4.02
N ARG A 512 -3.55 31.08 -3.70
CA ARG A 512 -4.69 30.94 -4.61
C ARG A 512 -5.75 32.00 -4.34
N GLY A 513 -6.31 32.59 -5.37
CA GLY A 513 -7.37 33.59 -5.28
C GLY A 513 -6.94 34.92 -4.66
N LEU A 514 -5.65 35.25 -4.72
CA LEU A 514 -5.08 36.46 -4.12
C LEU A 514 -5.07 37.62 -5.13
N LYS A 515 -5.46 38.78 -4.64
CA LYS A 515 -5.32 40.05 -5.36
C LYS A 515 -4.61 41.05 -4.44
N GLY A 516 -3.29 41.09 -4.47
CA GLY A 516 -2.56 42.02 -3.65
C GLY A 516 -1.35 41.42 -2.94
N LYS A 517 -0.91 42.08 -1.89
CA LYS A 517 0.36 41.83 -1.23
C LYS A 517 0.24 40.70 -0.21
N VAL A 518 1.14 39.73 -0.33
CA VAL A 518 1.40 38.65 0.63
C VAL A 518 2.69 39.01 1.37
N THR A 519 2.71 38.78 2.67
CA THR A 519 3.90 38.94 3.52
C THR A 519 4.24 37.59 4.15
N ILE A 520 5.51 37.18 4.02
CA ILE A 520 6.06 35.96 4.66
C ILE A 520 7.11 36.41 5.67
N ASP A 521 6.89 36.05 6.95
CA ASP A 521 7.87 36.20 8.02
C ASP A 521 8.87 35.05 7.96
N PHE A 522 10.16 35.33 8.16
CA PHE A 522 11.19 34.30 8.13
C PHE A 522 11.31 33.51 9.44
N GLY A 523 10.61 33.94 10.47
CA GLY A 523 10.66 33.36 11.80
C GLY A 523 11.83 33.85 12.65
N PRO A 524 11.84 33.52 13.96
CA PRO A 524 12.84 34.01 14.89
C PRO A 524 14.26 33.58 14.54
N GLY A 525 15.18 34.55 14.41
CA GLY A 525 16.61 34.29 14.19
C GLY A 525 16.99 33.76 12.80
N ALA A 526 16.04 33.73 11.86
CA ALA A 526 16.32 33.28 10.50
C ALA A 526 17.00 34.39 9.68
N ALA A 527 18.02 34.01 8.89
CA ALA A 527 18.60 34.87 7.87
C ALA A 527 17.63 35.00 6.68
N GLY A 528 17.81 36.07 5.89
CA GLY A 528 17.07 36.24 4.64
C GLY A 528 17.37 35.15 3.62
N VAL A 529 16.65 35.20 2.53
CA VAL A 529 16.78 34.27 1.40
C VAL A 529 17.30 35.00 0.18
N ASP A 530 18.06 34.30 -0.66
CA ASP A 530 18.72 34.89 -1.84
C ASP A 530 17.95 34.61 -3.13
N LYS A 531 17.22 33.52 -3.18
CA LYS A 531 16.53 33.03 -4.39
C LYS A 531 15.03 33.02 -4.21
N VAL A 532 14.34 33.61 -5.17
CA VAL A 532 12.87 33.58 -5.20
C VAL A 532 12.44 32.99 -6.54
N ARG A 533 11.67 31.91 -6.46
CA ARG A 533 11.13 31.20 -7.62
C ARG A 533 9.62 31.14 -7.54
N LEU A 534 8.99 31.25 -8.70
CA LEU A 534 7.56 31.08 -8.86
C LEU A 534 7.30 29.88 -9.75
N LEU A 535 6.63 28.86 -9.18
CA LEU A 535 6.17 27.68 -9.91
C LEU A 535 4.69 27.86 -10.28
N ASN A 536 4.38 27.57 -11.53
CA ASN A 536 3.01 27.41 -12.01
C ASN A 536 2.58 25.95 -11.78
N PRO A 537 1.71 25.65 -10.82
CA PRO A 537 1.32 24.27 -10.50
C PRO A 537 0.45 23.61 -11.58
N ARG A 538 -0.06 24.37 -12.54
CA ARG A 538 -0.86 23.88 -13.69
C ARG A 538 0.03 23.31 -14.80
N THR A 539 1.22 23.88 -14.99
CA THR A 539 2.11 23.53 -16.10
C THR A 539 3.46 22.96 -15.68
N GLY A 540 3.91 23.22 -14.44
CA GLY A 540 5.24 22.88 -13.96
C GLY A 540 6.31 23.91 -14.32
N GLU A 541 5.97 24.99 -15.04
CA GLU A 541 6.91 26.05 -15.38
C GLU A 541 7.38 26.75 -14.10
N THR A 542 8.71 26.89 -13.98
CA THR A 542 9.34 27.59 -12.86
C THR A 542 10.15 28.75 -13.39
N ARG A 543 9.97 29.93 -12.81
CA ARG A 543 10.75 31.13 -13.16
C ARG A 543 11.31 31.79 -11.91
N SER A 544 12.53 32.34 -12.02
CA SER A 544 13.08 33.24 -11.02
C SER A 544 12.35 34.59 -11.11
N ILE A 545 12.04 35.15 -9.98
CA ILE A 545 11.41 36.47 -9.90
C ILE A 545 12.30 37.43 -9.13
N ASN A 546 12.53 38.59 -9.71
CA ASN A 546 13.24 39.71 -9.07
C ASN A 546 12.25 40.69 -8.41
N GLN A 547 10.95 40.35 -8.42
CA GLN A 547 9.86 41.12 -7.82
C GLN A 547 9.62 40.64 -6.42
N GLY A 548 9.76 41.52 -5.47
CA GLY A 548 9.58 41.30 -4.04
C GLY A 548 10.59 42.12 -3.27
N THR A 549 10.22 42.49 -2.08
CA THR A 549 11.07 43.33 -1.24
C THR A 549 11.32 42.62 0.06
N ILE A 550 12.58 42.43 0.41
CA ILE A 550 12.95 42.00 1.75
C ILE A 550 12.98 43.25 2.63
N VAL A 551 12.10 43.28 3.64
CA VAL A 551 12.04 44.36 4.61
C VAL A 551 12.32 43.73 5.99
N ARG A 552 13.54 43.95 6.51
CA ARG A 552 14.03 43.31 7.74
C ARG A 552 14.00 41.77 7.67
N ASP A 553 13.10 41.12 8.42
CA ASP A 553 12.90 39.69 8.55
C ASP A 553 11.68 39.15 7.77
N ARG A 554 11.23 39.94 6.74
CA ARG A 554 10.02 39.65 5.97
C ARG A 554 10.26 39.74 4.49
N PHE A 555 9.55 38.93 3.73
CA PHE A 555 9.44 39.02 2.28
C PHE A 555 8.03 39.47 1.90
N GLU A 556 7.93 40.50 1.11
CA GLU A 556 6.69 41.06 0.57
C GLU A 556 6.61 40.86 -0.93
N TRP A 557 5.49 40.31 -1.42
CA TRP A 557 5.28 40.03 -2.82
C TRP A 557 3.80 40.16 -3.21
N SER A 558 3.54 40.54 -4.46
CA SER A 558 2.18 40.60 -5.00
C SER A 558 1.98 39.53 -6.06
N ALA A 559 0.92 38.75 -5.94
CA ALA A 559 0.55 37.75 -6.93
C ALA A 559 0.24 38.40 -8.29
N PRO A 560 0.65 37.78 -9.42
CA PRO A 560 0.43 38.34 -10.75
C PRO A 560 -1.05 38.34 -11.16
N ASP A 561 -1.82 37.40 -10.63
CA ASP A 561 -3.24 37.19 -10.92
C ASP A 561 -3.92 36.43 -9.75
N THR A 562 -5.16 35.99 -9.95
CA THR A 562 -5.93 35.23 -8.96
C THR A 562 -5.80 33.71 -9.10
N GLU A 563 -4.98 33.26 -10.03
CA GLU A 563 -4.69 31.83 -10.20
C GLU A 563 -3.89 31.27 -9.02
N ASP A 564 -3.66 29.96 -9.04
CA ASP A 564 -2.83 29.34 -8.03
C ASP A 564 -1.34 29.34 -8.41
N TRP A 565 -0.51 29.62 -7.43
CA TRP A 565 0.94 29.73 -7.55
C TRP A 565 1.66 29.11 -6.37
N VAL A 566 2.87 28.59 -6.61
CA VAL A 566 3.80 28.19 -5.55
C VAL A 566 4.99 29.15 -5.55
N LEU A 567 5.12 29.90 -4.46
CA LEU A 567 6.23 30.78 -4.23
C LEU A 567 7.27 30.05 -3.36
N HIS A 568 8.48 29.88 -3.89
CA HIS A 568 9.57 29.20 -3.19
C HIS A 568 10.72 30.16 -2.96
N LEU A 569 11.02 30.42 -1.68
CA LEU A 569 12.15 31.21 -1.26
C LEU A 569 13.23 30.28 -0.68
N SER A 570 14.48 30.48 -1.07
CA SER A 570 15.61 29.67 -0.58
C SER A 570 16.93 30.43 -0.59
N ASN A 571 17.93 29.90 0.10
CA ASN A 571 19.32 30.32 0.03
C ASN A 571 20.04 29.66 -1.15
#